data_5908b9de128efcdd66eab7454bb9c1f4
#
_entry.id   5908b9de128efcdd66eab7454bb9c1f4
#
_cell.length_a   1.000
_cell.length_b   1.000
_cell.length_c   1.000
_cell.angle_alpha   90.00
_cell.angle_beta   90.00
_cell.angle_gamma   90.00
#
_symmetry.space_group_name_H-M   'P 1'
#
loop_
_entity.id
_entity.type
_entity.pdbx_description
1 polymer ?
#
loop_
_entity_poly.entity_id
_entity_poly.type
_entity_poly.pdbx_seq_one_letter_code
_entity_poly.pdbx_strand_id
1 'polypeptide(L)'
;MLVGHAHSQNNDVLEINNGKNRFLGCSNPLYPKIAKNLLPTKISASKMDVQSNGRIFLRDQVEIPITNGSIKALSANYDSNGKRIDEITQGNVYYLDSYFKFQSGSLNETSKDFGFIEGNTYLAERNLLVNYKSLSGELGSSLIFKDANLTSCLDTSDGWQISAKTIAINEKSKRGYIKNLSLKVKDNTLLKLPYLPFTVSTERLSGFLEPDIGITSDGLDVYLPYFLVLSERSDITIAPRALKKRGLGLETNYRYLTSVSADNYLDLMFFSSDKEAKKNYALDDSRWAFKWNDLRKFKNFVGKINWAKSSDPMVLLNLPSNLTNIATQRDHYLPQSIEVSGHIKNFYISIARQGYQSLNPFMANGFIKKPEFNLSYTASGGPLTFIGKIQYSDFDLEHPINNLLIPSNNFMEGSRSIAEIELSSKSNVGVMNFGMHGTLVSKKYNLTNASSSQNSKSIPSF
;
A
#
# COMPACT_ATOMS: atom_id res chain seq x y z
N MET A 1 5.26 9.43 0.51
CA MET A 1 5.74 10.81 0.59
C MET A 1 7.08 10.86 -0.12
N LEU A 2 7.10 11.32 -1.37
CA LEU A 2 8.30 11.74 -2.08
C LEU A 2 7.87 12.90 -2.97
N VAL A 3 8.08 14.09 -2.45
CA VAL A 3 7.95 15.36 -3.17
C VAL A 3 9.25 15.56 -3.95
N GLY A 4 9.20 15.39 -5.25
CA GLY A 4 10.27 15.80 -6.15
C GLY A 4 10.06 17.23 -6.58
N HIS A 5 10.89 18.14 -6.11
CA HIS A 5 10.97 19.51 -6.64
C HIS A 5 11.52 19.48 -8.07
N ALA A 6 10.70 19.88 -9.02
CA ALA A 6 11.14 20.18 -10.37
C ALA A 6 11.64 21.62 -10.43
N HIS A 7 12.92 21.81 -10.71
CA HIS A 7 13.49 23.10 -11.07
C HIS A 7 12.99 23.55 -12.45
N SER A 8 12.43 24.74 -12.48
CA SER A 8 12.09 25.47 -13.71
C SER A 8 13.36 25.85 -14.46
N GLN A 9 13.51 25.35 -15.69
CA GLN A 9 14.30 26.01 -16.72
C GLN A 9 13.43 26.28 -17.94
N ASN A 10 13.41 27.54 -18.35
CA ASN A 10 12.76 28.02 -19.55
C ASN A 10 13.30 27.33 -20.79
N ASN A 11 12.46 26.62 -21.52
CA ASN A 11 12.62 26.40 -22.95
C ASN A 11 11.24 26.11 -23.55
N ASP A 12 10.85 26.89 -24.52
CA ASP A 12 9.65 26.79 -25.34
C ASP A 12 9.68 25.55 -26.25
N VAL A 13 9.71 24.36 -25.68
CA VAL A 13 9.65 23.10 -26.41
C VAL A 13 8.57 22.22 -25.79
N LEU A 14 7.68 21.76 -26.63
CA LEU A 14 6.76 20.65 -26.33
C LEU A 14 7.57 19.48 -25.75
N GLU A 15 7.58 19.31 -24.41
CA GLU A 15 8.18 18.14 -23.79
C GLU A 15 7.35 16.91 -24.16
N ILE A 16 7.89 16.12 -25.07
CA ILE A 16 7.38 14.82 -25.44
C ILE A 16 7.85 13.85 -24.36
N ASN A 17 6.95 13.45 -23.48
CA ASN A 17 7.25 12.51 -22.41
C ASN A 17 7.36 11.09 -22.97
N ASN A 18 8.58 10.64 -23.30
CA ASN A 18 8.89 9.30 -23.83
C ASN A 18 8.98 8.23 -22.73
N GLY A 19 8.15 8.31 -21.69
CA GLY A 19 8.09 7.29 -20.65
C GLY A 19 7.50 5.98 -21.19
N LYS A 20 8.26 4.90 -21.18
CA LYS A 20 7.72 3.56 -21.40
C LYS A 20 7.01 3.10 -20.14
N ASN A 21 5.70 2.96 -20.21
CA ASN A 21 4.94 2.28 -19.15
C ASN A 21 5.27 0.77 -19.26
N ARG A 22 5.89 0.21 -18.22
CA ARG A 22 6.29 -1.22 -18.21
C ARG A 22 5.10 -2.18 -18.07
N PHE A 23 3.92 -1.65 -17.79
CA PHE A 23 2.72 -2.43 -17.67
C PHE A 23 2.23 -2.85 -19.06
N LEU A 24 2.25 -4.14 -19.33
CA LEU A 24 1.82 -4.76 -20.59
C LEU A 24 2.49 -4.22 -21.87
N GLY A 25 3.71 -3.65 -21.78
CA GLY A 25 4.44 -3.17 -22.95
C GLY A 25 3.92 -1.90 -23.60
N CYS A 26 2.97 -1.19 -22.96
CA CYS A 26 2.39 0.04 -23.48
C CYS A 26 3.39 1.21 -23.48
N SER A 27 3.34 2.01 -24.53
CA SER A 27 4.00 3.32 -24.56
C SER A 27 3.05 4.37 -24.01
N ASN A 28 3.56 5.36 -23.28
CA ASN A 28 2.73 6.47 -22.81
C ASN A 28 2.21 7.30 -24.01
N PRO A 29 0.93 7.67 -24.02
CA PRO A 29 0.43 8.61 -25.02
C PRO A 29 1.16 9.94 -24.88
N LEU A 30 1.51 10.53 -26.04
CA LEU A 30 2.14 11.85 -26.12
C LEU A 30 1.06 12.91 -26.13
N TYR A 31 0.94 13.71 -25.07
CA TYR A 31 0.01 14.83 -25.03
C TYR A 31 0.75 16.15 -24.78
N PRO A 32 0.34 17.22 -25.47
CA PRO A 32 0.96 18.51 -25.29
C PRO A 32 0.67 19.06 -23.89
N LYS A 33 1.73 19.38 -23.15
CA LYS A 33 1.62 20.24 -21.95
C LYS A 33 1.65 21.69 -22.41
N ILE A 34 0.60 22.44 -22.13
CA ILE A 34 0.60 23.89 -22.39
C ILE A 34 1.11 24.59 -21.14
N ALA A 35 2.16 25.37 -21.31
CA ALA A 35 2.64 26.24 -20.25
C ALA A 35 1.58 27.33 -19.95
N LYS A 36 1.34 27.63 -18.67
CA LYS A 36 0.31 28.60 -18.22
C LYS A 36 0.49 30.01 -18.82
N ASN A 37 1.70 30.38 -19.19
CA ASN A 37 2.03 31.65 -19.87
C ASN A 37 1.63 31.71 -21.36
N LEU A 38 1.25 30.58 -21.96
CA LEU A 38 0.80 30.49 -23.35
C LEU A 38 -0.74 30.47 -23.50
N LEU A 39 -1.48 30.62 -22.40
CA LEU A 39 -2.94 30.70 -22.46
C LEU A 39 -3.37 32.05 -23.06
N PRO A 40 -4.36 32.06 -23.98
CA PRO A 40 -4.89 33.30 -24.56
C PRO A 40 -5.50 34.16 -23.44
N THR A 41 -5.32 35.49 -23.56
CA THR A 41 -5.90 36.45 -22.61
C THR A 41 -7.13 37.17 -23.18
N LYS A 42 -7.40 37.02 -24.49
CA LYS A 42 -8.50 37.65 -25.20
C LYS A 42 -9.14 36.65 -26.16
N ILE A 43 -10.43 36.83 -26.45
CA ILE A 43 -11.11 36.07 -27.48
C ILE A 43 -10.55 36.51 -28.84
N SER A 44 -10.21 35.53 -29.69
CA SER A 44 -9.72 35.76 -31.04
C SER A 44 -10.28 34.73 -31.99
N ALA A 45 -10.49 35.14 -33.24
CA ALA A 45 -10.90 34.31 -34.35
C ALA A 45 -10.52 34.99 -35.66
N SER A 46 -10.34 34.23 -36.76
CA SER A 46 -10.07 34.82 -38.07
C SER A 46 -11.29 35.60 -38.65
N LYS A 47 -12.51 35.13 -38.29
CA LYS A 47 -13.78 35.80 -38.64
C LYS A 47 -14.64 35.93 -37.40
N MET A 48 -15.18 37.13 -37.21
CA MET A 48 -15.98 37.45 -36.02
C MET A 48 -17.18 38.29 -36.46
N ASP A 49 -18.40 37.81 -36.12
CA ASP A 49 -19.64 38.51 -36.38
C ASP A 49 -20.34 38.79 -35.04
N VAL A 50 -20.52 40.07 -34.72
CA VAL A 50 -21.05 40.53 -33.43
C VAL A 50 -22.47 41.05 -33.64
N GLN A 51 -23.43 40.39 -32.98
CA GLN A 51 -24.83 40.80 -33.02
C GLN A 51 -25.19 41.79 -31.90
N SER A 52 -26.20 42.61 -32.13
CA SER A 52 -26.66 43.61 -31.13
C SER A 52 -27.23 43.00 -29.85
N ASN A 53 -27.61 41.69 -29.85
CA ASN A 53 -28.09 40.96 -28.69
C ASN A 53 -26.98 40.37 -27.83
N GLY A 54 -25.70 40.71 -28.10
CA GLY A 54 -24.55 40.22 -27.35
C GLY A 54 -24.02 38.84 -27.79
N ARG A 55 -24.56 38.25 -28.85
CA ARG A 55 -24.04 37.01 -29.45
C ARG A 55 -22.92 37.32 -30.42
N ILE A 56 -21.86 36.52 -30.35
CA ILE A 56 -20.66 36.61 -31.17
C ILE A 56 -20.45 35.27 -31.88
N PHE A 57 -20.51 35.26 -33.21
CA PHE A 57 -20.18 34.09 -34.00
C PHE A 57 -18.72 34.13 -34.41
N LEU A 58 -17.98 33.13 -33.93
CA LEU A 58 -16.54 32.98 -34.15
C LEU A 58 -16.25 31.85 -35.12
N ARG A 59 -15.43 32.09 -36.13
CA ARG A 59 -15.05 31.09 -37.13
C ARG A 59 -13.57 31.17 -37.46
N ASP A 60 -13.01 30.03 -37.74
CA ASP A 60 -11.64 29.80 -38.12
C ASP A 60 -10.63 30.29 -37.04
N GLN A 61 -9.80 29.38 -36.55
CA GLN A 61 -8.78 29.64 -35.53
C GLN A 61 -9.34 30.33 -34.28
N VAL A 62 -10.48 29.84 -33.79
CA VAL A 62 -11.09 30.37 -32.57
C VAL A 62 -10.28 30.05 -31.33
N GLU A 63 -9.97 31.07 -30.54
CA GLU A 63 -9.38 30.93 -29.22
C GLU A 63 -10.18 31.73 -28.19
N ILE A 64 -10.66 31.05 -27.14
CA ILE A 64 -11.47 31.66 -26.07
C ILE A 64 -10.77 31.36 -24.72
N PRO A 65 -10.35 32.38 -23.97
CA PRO A 65 -9.87 32.19 -22.61
C PRO A 65 -11.03 31.81 -21.69
N ILE A 66 -10.81 30.82 -20.82
CA ILE A 66 -11.72 30.46 -19.72
C ILE A 66 -10.96 30.47 -18.40
N THR A 67 -11.68 30.48 -17.30
CA THR A 67 -11.05 30.43 -15.96
C THR A 67 -10.20 29.16 -15.83
N ASN A 68 -8.90 29.31 -15.62
CA ASN A 68 -7.88 28.23 -15.52
C ASN A 68 -7.68 27.43 -16.80
N GLY A 69 -7.96 28.01 -17.98
CA GLY A 69 -7.78 27.26 -19.22
C GLY A 69 -8.06 28.06 -20.47
N SER A 70 -8.23 27.34 -21.58
CA SER A 70 -8.59 27.93 -22.89
C SER A 70 -9.33 26.92 -23.74
N ILE A 71 -10.12 27.45 -24.68
CA ILE A 71 -10.77 26.68 -25.74
C ILE A 71 -10.16 27.07 -27.07
N LYS A 72 -9.77 26.10 -27.88
CA LYS A 72 -9.42 26.27 -29.29
C LYS A 72 -10.43 25.50 -30.11
N ALA A 73 -10.99 26.11 -31.15
CA ALA A 73 -12.03 25.47 -31.99
C ALA A 73 -11.96 25.94 -33.41
N LEU A 74 -12.66 25.22 -34.33
CA LEU A 74 -12.87 25.68 -35.68
C LEU A 74 -13.97 26.78 -35.71
N SER A 75 -15.06 26.57 -34.96
CA SER A 75 -16.09 27.60 -34.77
C SER A 75 -16.73 27.50 -33.38
N ALA A 76 -17.29 28.61 -32.90
CA ALA A 76 -18.05 28.68 -31.68
C ALA A 76 -19.00 29.88 -31.69
N ASN A 77 -20.11 29.74 -30.95
CA ASN A 77 -21.04 30.85 -30.70
C ASN A 77 -20.90 31.26 -29.25
N TYR A 78 -20.46 32.49 -29.03
CA TYR A 78 -20.25 33.05 -27.68
C TYR A 78 -21.39 34.02 -27.33
N ASP A 79 -22.10 33.75 -26.25
CA ASP A 79 -23.09 34.64 -25.67
C ASP A 79 -22.42 35.42 -24.50
N SER A 80 -22.17 36.70 -24.71
CA SER A 80 -21.50 37.54 -23.69
C SER A 80 -22.39 37.82 -22.46
N ASN A 81 -23.72 37.81 -22.60
CA ASN A 81 -24.66 38.07 -21.52
C ASN A 81 -24.79 36.84 -20.60
N GLY A 82 -24.92 35.65 -21.18
CA GLY A 82 -24.99 34.38 -20.44
C GLY A 82 -23.65 33.76 -20.13
N LYS A 83 -22.55 34.30 -20.65
CA LYS A 83 -21.21 33.70 -20.59
C LYS A 83 -21.22 32.23 -21.01
N ARG A 84 -21.89 31.97 -22.11
CA ARG A 84 -22.08 30.63 -22.63
C ARG A 84 -21.45 30.50 -24.00
N ILE A 85 -20.79 29.38 -24.23
CA ILE A 85 -20.14 29.02 -25.48
C ILE A 85 -20.90 27.83 -26.05
N ASP A 86 -21.61 28.03 -27.11
CA ASP A 86 -22.42 26.98 -27.76
C ASP A 86 -21.87 26.64 -29.15
N GLU A 87 -22.32 25.53 -29.68
CA GLU A 87 -22.00 25.07 -31.05
C GLU A 87 -20.49 25.05 -31.33
N ILE A 88 -19.69 24.69 -30.30
CA ILE A 88 -18.27 24.53 -30.50
C ILE A 88 -18.02 23.34 -31.41
N THR A 89 -17.32 23.56 -32.53
CA THR A 89 -17.00 22.50 -33.48
C THR A 89 -15.51 22.26 -33.54
N GLN A 90 -15.10 20.98 -33.59
CA GLN A 90 -13.71 20.53 -33.59
C GLN A 90 -12.91 21.22 -32.48
N GLY A 91 -13.43 21.09 -31.24
CA GLY A 91 -12.93 21.80 -30.11
C GLY A 91 -11.81 21.05 -29.34
N ASN A 92 -10.92 21.84 -28.77
CA ASN A 92 -9.93 21.41 -27.80
C ASN A 92 -10.05 22.31 -26.57
N VAL A 93 -10.28 21.71 -25.40
CA VAL A 93 -10.32 22.44 -24.12
C VAL A 93 -9.12 22.04 -23.31
N TYR A 94 -8.37 23.02 -22.86
CA TYR A 94 -7.32 22.88 -21.86
C TYR A 94 -7.86 23.45 -20.54
N TYR A 95 -7.91 22.63 -19.51
CA TYR A 95 -8.38 23.04 -18.20
C TYR A 95 -7.52 22.41 -17.12
N LEU A 96 -6.82 23.24 -16.34
CA LEU A 96 -5.81 22.78 -15.42
C LEU A 96 -4.79 21.87 -16.14
N ASP A 97 -4.62 20.64 -15.66
CA ASP A 97 -3.70 19.64 -16.25
C ASP A 97 -4.43 18.64 -17.17
N SER A 98 -5.69 18.93 -17.53
CA SER A 98 -6.52 18.05 -18.37
C SER A 98 -6.69 18.62 -19.77
N TYR A 99 -6.70 17.73 -20.75
CA TYR A 99 -6.89 18.06 -22.16
C TYR A 99 -8.09 17.29 -22.71
N PHE A 100 -9.05 18.01 -23.29
CA PHE A 100 -10.27 17.45 -23.87
C PHE A 100 -10.32 17.81 -25.36
N LYS A 101 -10.43 16.81 -26.21
CA LYS A 101 -10.66 16.96 -27.64
C LYS A 101 -12.02 16.40 -27.99
N PHE A 102 -12.81 17.10 -28.83
CA PHE A 102 -14.16 16.68 -29.20
C PHE A 102 -14.61 17.25 -30.55
N GLN A 103 -15.59 16.61 -31.15
CA GLN A 103 -16.16 17.05 -32.44
C GLN A 103 -17.14 18.21 -32.27
N SER A 104 -18.00 18.12 -31.26
CA SER A 104 -18.96 19.19 -30.96
C SER A 104 -19.19 19.32 -29.47
N GLY A 105 -19.56 20.53 -29.01
CA GLY A 105 -19.79 20.73 -27.58
C GLY A 105 -20.31 22.11 -27.24
N SER A 106 -20.56 22.29 -25.94
CA SER A 106 -20.91 23.56 -25.30
C SER A 106 -20.30 23.64 -23.88
N LEU A 107 -20.12 24.89 -23.42
CA LEU A 107 -19.61 25.21 -22.08
C LEU A 107 -20.33 26.47 -21.58
N ASN A 108 -20.75 26.45 -20.31
CA ASN A 108 -21.20 27.61 -19.58
C ASN A 108 -20.12 28.02 -18.58
N GLU A 109 -19.56 29.23 -18.73
CA GLU A 109 -18.48 29.72 -17.86
C GLU A 109 -18.95 30.03 -16.42
N THR A 110 -20.23 30.39 -16.27
CA THR A 110 -20.79 30.77 -14.95
C THR A 110 -21.10 29.54 -14.11
N SER A 111 -21.86 28.58 -14.66
CA SER A 111 -22.19 27.32 -13.97
C SER A 111 -21.07 26.27 -14.09
N LYS A 112 -20.13 26.49 -15.01
CA LYS A 112 -19.06 25.53 -15.40
C LYS A 112 -19.59 24.24 -15.99
N ASP A 113 -20.87 24.15 -16.31
CA ASP A 113 -21.46 22.99 -16.97
C ASP A 113 -20.96 22.89 -18.41
N PHE A 114 -20.67 21.67 -18.83
CA PHE A 114 -20.19 21.40 -20.17
C PHE A 114 -20.77 20.10 -20.71
N GLY A 115 -20.81 20.00 -22.04
CA GLY A 115 -21.15 18.79 -22.77
C GLY A 115 -20.31 18.69 -24.03
N PHE A 116 -19.60 17.58 -24.20
CA PHE A 116 -18.77 17.28 -25.37
C PHE A 116 -19.21 15.96 -26.00
N ILE A 117 -19.20 15.91 -27.32
CA ILE A 117 -19.64 14.77 -28.10
C ILE A 117 -18.48 14.29 -28.99
N GLU A 118 -18.29 12.97 -29.02
CA GLU A 118 -17.28 12.26 -29.82
C GLU A 118 -15.89 12.83 -29.67
N GLY A 119 -15.19 12.32 -28.67
CA GLY A 119 -13.87 12.84 -28.37
C GLY A 119 -13.01 11.94 -27.55
N ASN A 120 -11.89 12.53 -27.16
CA ASN A 120 -10.96 11.90 -26.21
C ASN A 120 -10.46 12.91 -25.19
N THR A 121 -10.08 12.41 -24.02
CA THR A 121 -9.41 13.19 -22.98
C THR A 121 -8.22 12.44 -22.44
N TYR A 122 -7.22 13.18 -22.05
CA TYR A 122 -6.06 12.66 -21.35
C TYR A 122 -6.05 13.16 -19.90
N LEU A 123 -6.07 12.23 -18.98
CA LEU A 123 -5.98 12.48 -17.56
C LEU A 123 -4.52 12.32 -17.13
N ALA A 124 -3.77 13.43 -17.09
CA ALA A 124 -2.32 13.44 -16.90
C ALA A 124 -1.87 12.82 -15.58
N GLU A 125 -2.57 13.11 -14.48
CA GLU A 125 -2.27 12.54 -13.15
C GLU A 125 -2.31 11.01 -13.11
N ARG A 126 -3.13 10.40 -13.96
CA ARG A 126 -3.35 8.95 -14.01
C ARG A 126 -2.73 8.29 -15.24
N ASN A 127 -2.15 9.08 -16.14
CA ASN A 127 -1.63 8.62 -17.43
C ASN A 127 -2.64 7.77 -18.22
N LEU A 128 -3.90 8.23 -18.28
CA LEU A 128 -5.00 7.55 -18.92
C LEU A 128 -5.55 8.34 -20.10
N LEU A 129 -5.68 7.68 -21.24
CA LEU A 129 -6.43 8.12 -22.38
C LEU A 129 -7.85 7.59 -22.29
N VAL A 130 -8.85 8.46 -22.38
CA VAL A 130 -10.27 8.10 -22.38
C VAL A 130 -10.90 8.56 -23.70
N ASN A 131 -11.29 7.62 -24.56
CA ASN A 131 -12.15 7.89 -25.72
C ASN A 131 -13.59 7.77 -25.28
N TYR A 132 -14.48 8.66 -25.74
CA TYR A 132 -15.87 8.69 -25.33
C TYR A 132 -16.82 9.10 -26.48
N LYS A 133 -18.06 8.61 -26.41
CA LYS A 133 -19.14 9.09 -27.29
C LYS A 133 -19.73 10.38 -26.76
N SER A 134 -19.92 10.51 -25.45
CA SER A 134 -20.27 11.77 -24.81
C SER A 134 -19.60 11.94 -23.47
N LEU A 135 -19.24 13.18 -23.15
CA LEU A 135 -18.70 13.61 -21.87
C LEU A 135 -19.47 14.83 -21.41
N SER A 136 -19.98 14.81 -20.20
CA SER A 136 -20.70 15.94 -19.60
C SER A 136 -20.35 16.08 -18.14
N GLY A 137 -20.59 17.25 -17.56
CA GLY A 137 -20.34 17.49 -16.16
C GLY A 137 -20.15 18.97 -15.83
N GLU A 138 -19.51 19.22 -14.70
CA GLU A 138 -19.11 20.54 -14.22
C GLU A 138 -17.59 20.58 -14.11
N LEU A 139 -16.94 21.51 -14.81
CA LEU A 139 -15.47 21.64 -14.82
C LEU A 139 -14.90 21.80 -13.40
N GLY A 140 -13.98 20.89 -13.05
CA GLY A 140 -13.36 20.85 -11.71
C GLY A 140 -14.24 20.27 -10.61
N SER A 141 -15.39 19.66 -10.96
CA SER A 141 -16.31 19.11 -9.97
C SER A 141 -16.81 17.71 -10.34
N SER A 142 -17.30 17.51 -11.57
CA SER A 142 -17.85 16.21 -11.98
C SER A 142 -17.63 15.92 -13.45
N LEU A 143 -17.39 14.64 -13.76
CA LEU A 143 -17.21 14.13 -15.12
C LEU A 143 -18.09 12.88 -15.29
N ILE A 144 -18.87 12.84 -16.36
CA ILE A 144 -19.71 11.70 -16.74
C ILE A 144 -19.40 11.34 -18.18
N PHE A 145 -18.66 10.27 -18.37
CA PHE A 145 -18.38 9.66 -19.67
C PHE A 145 -19.45 8.62 -20.02
N LYS A 146 -19.93 8.62 -21.24
CA LYS A 146 -20.80 7.57 -21.78
C LYS A 146 -20.13 6.88 -22.96
N ASP A 147 -20.32 5.57 -23.05
CA ASP A 147 -19.71 4.69 -24.05
C ASP A 147 -18.21 4.98 -24.20
N ALA A 148 -17.50 4.79 -23.09
CA ALA A 148 -16.10 5.17 -22.94
C ALA A 148 -15.16 3.97 -22.98
N ASN A 149 -13.95 4.22 -23.50
CA ASN A 149 -12.85 3.28 -23.52
C ASN A 149 -11.62 3.95 -22.88
N LEU A 150 -11.07 3.31 -21.84
CA LEU A 150 -9.89 3.79 -21.15
C LEU A 150 -8.71 2.88 -21.44
N THR A 151 -7.55 3.49 -21.66
CA THR A 151 -6.28 2.76 -21.81
C THR A 151 -5.10 3.67 -21.47
N SER A 152 -3.99 3.10 -21.07
CA SER A 152 -2.69 3.79 -21.07
C SER A 152 -1.85 3.43 -22.29
N CYS A 153 -2.37 2.64 -23.21
CA CYS A 153 -1.67 2.14 -24.39
C CYS A 153 -2.03 2.95 -25.63
N LEU A 154 -1.04 3.29 -26.46
CA LEU A 154 -1.27 3.90 -27.77
C LEU A 154 -1.87 2.89 -28.74
N ASP A 155 -1.41 1.66 -28.70
CA ASP A 155 -1.93 0.54 -29.48
C ASP A 155 -2.66 -0.43 -28.54
N THR A 156 -3.93 -0.64 -28.76
CA THR A 156 -4.79 -1.54 -27.96
C THR A 156 -4.72 -2.99 -28.44
N SER A 157 -4.16 -3.25 -29.61
CA SER A 157 -4.03 -4.62 -30.15
C SER A 157 -3.13 -5.52 -29.26
N ASP A 158 -2.07 -4.96 -28.73
CA ASP A 158 -1.15 -5.63 -27.80
C ASP A 158 -1.29 -5.21 -26.34
N GLY A 159 -2.12 -4.23 -26.08
CA GLY A 159 -2.30 -3.62 -24.78
C GLY A 159 -3.54 -4.07 -24.03
N TRP A 160 -3.96 -3.24 -23.08
CA TRP A 160 -5.19 -3.40 -22.30
C TRP A 160 -6.17 -2.25 -22.57
N GLN A 161 -7.44 -2.54 -22.45
CA GLN A 161 -8.53 -1.57 -22.59
C GLN A 161 -9.65 -1.89 -21.59
N ILE A 162 -10.14 -0.86 -20.93
CA ILE A 162 -11.38 -0.93 -20.16
C ILE A 162 -12.46 -0.22 -20.97
N SER A 163 -13.53 -0.95 -21.36
CA SER A 163 -14.73 -0.38 -21.96
C SER A 163 -15.82 -0.27 -20.91
N ALA A 164 -16.57 0.83 -20.91
CA ALA A 164 -17.64 1.05 -19.97
C ALA A 164 -18.81 1.81 -20.61
N LYS A 165 -20.03 1.45 -20.24
CA LYS A 165 -21.22 2.21 -20.67
C LYS A 165 -21.31 3.58 -20.01
N THR A 166 -20.89 3.67 -18.75
CA THR A 166 -20.85 4.93 -18.01
C THR A 166 -19.68 4.92 -17.04
N ILE A 167 -18.93 6.01 -17.02
CA ILE A 167 -17.93 6.30 -15.98
C ILE A 167 -18.32 7.65 -15.40
N ALA A 168 -18.61 7.69 -14.10
CA ALA A 168 -18.91 8.93 -13.40
C ALA A 168 -17.89 9.18 -12.32
N ILE A 169 -17.40 10.40 -12.26
CA ILE A 169 -16.44 10.89 -11.25
C ILE A 169 -17.04 12.14 -10.63
N ASN A 170 -17.06 12.21 -9.31
CA ASN A 170 -17.49 13.39 -8.57
C ASN A 170 -16.41 13.79 -7.57
N GLU A 171 -15.73 14.89 -7.88
CA GLU A 171 -14.63 15.41 -7.06
C GLU A 171 -15.11 15.98 -5.72
N LYS A 172 -16.35 16.48 -5.63
CA LYS A 172 -16.92 16.99 -4.36
C LYS A 172 -17.16 15.86 -3.36
N SER A 173 -17.75 14.77 -3.82
CA SER A 173 -17.99 13.58 -2.97
C SER A 173 -16.80 12.63 -2.89
N LYS A 174 -15.74 12.90 -3.66
CA LYS A 174 -14.56 12.03 -3.79
C LYS A 174 -14.89 10.59 -4.20
N ARG A 175 -15.95 10.39 -4.95
CA ARG A 175 -16.46 9.09 -5.40
C ARG A 175 -16.69 9.03 -6.87
N GLY A 176 -16.56 7.84 -7.42
CA GLY A 176 -16.91 7.52 -8.78
C GLY A 176 -17.53 6.14 -8.88
N TYR A 177 -18.08 5.85 -10.07
CA TYR A 177 -18.54 4.51 -10.40
C TYR A 177 -18.37 4.23 -11.89
N ILE A 178 -18.24 2.95 -12.22
CA ILE A 178 -18.24 2.45 -13.58
C ILE A 178 -19.41 1.49 -13.73
N LYS A 179 -20.21 1.67 -14.79
CA LYS A 179 -21.30 0.75 -15.15
C LYS A 179 -20.93 -0.05 -16.40
N ASN A 180 -21.25 -1.35 -16.38
CA ASN A 180 -20.99 -2.30 -17.46
C ASN A 180 -19.52 -2.27 -17.91
N LEU A 181 -18.62 -2.41 -16.93
CA LEU A 181 -17.19 -2.51 -17.18
C LEU A 181 -16.86 -3.81 -17.91
N SER A 182 -16.04 -3.72 -18.93
CA SER A 182 -15.41 -4.86 -19.62
C SER A 182 -13.91 -4.59 -19.76
N LEU A 183 -13.09 -5.40 -19.12
CA LEU A 183 -11.65 -5.36 -19.26
C LEU A 183 -11.23 -6.30 -20.38
N LYS A 184 -10.49 -5.80 -21.35
CA LYS A 184 -9.88 -6.55 -22.43
C LYS A 184 -8.36 -6.44 -22.36
N VAL A 185 -7.68 -7.53 -22.69
CA VAL A 185 -6.25 -7.58 -22.91
C VAL A 185 -6.00 -8.35 -24.18
N LYS A 186 -5.32 -7.75 -25.16
CA LYS A 186 -5.08 -8.35 -26.48
C LYS A 186 -6.36 -8.95 -27.06
N ASP A 187 -7.43 -8.17 -27.22
CA ASP A 187 -8.74 -8.55 -27.71
C ASP A 187 -9.53 -9.59 -26.90
N ASN A 188 -8.91 -10.22 -25.89
CA ASN A 188 -9.62 -11.16 -25.03
C ASN A 188 -10.29 -10.42 -23.86
N THR A 189 -11.58 -10.64 -23.68
CA THR A 189 -12.30 -10.14 -22.50
C THR A 189 -11.94 -10.99 -21.29
N LEU A 190 -11.32 -10.36 -20.30
CA LEU A 190 -10.89 -11.04 -19.08
C LEU A 190 -11.88 -10.91 -17.94
N LEU A 191 -12.56 -9.77 -17.85
CA LEU A 191 -13.47 -9.45 -16.74
C LEU A 191 -14.65 -8.62 -17.25
N LYS A 192 -15.85 -8.93 -16.76
CA LYS A 192 -17.05 -8.10 -16.92
C LYS A 192 -17.69 -7.87 -15.57
N LEU A 193 -17.92 -6.59 -15.22
CA LEU A 193 -18.58 -6.21 -13.98
C LEU A 193 -19.76 -5.29 -14.31
N PRO A 194 -20.97 -5.55 -13.80
CA PRO A 194 -22.13 -4.69 -14.06
C PRO A 194 -21.98 -3.32 -13.40
N TYR A 195 -21.29 -3.26 -12.25
CA TYR A 195 -21.11 -2.04 -11.48
C TYR A 195 -19.84 -2.13 -10.62
N LEU A 196 -19.02 -1.07 -10.66
CA LEU A 196 -17.80 -0.93 -9.88
C LEU A 196 -17.74 0.47 -9.27
N PRO A 197 -18.05 0.66 -7.97
CA PRO A 197 -17.80 1.92 -7.29
C PRO A 197 -16.32 2.06 -6.92
N PHE A 198 -15.79 3.27 -6.99
CA PHE A 198 -14.40 3.57 -6.61
C PHE A 198 -14.28 4.94 -5.92
N THR A 199 -13.18 5.16 -5.24
CA THR A 199 -12.85 6.45 -4.61
C THR A 199 -11.80 7.17 -5.45
N VAL A 200 -11.93 8.50 -5.56
CA VAL A 200 -11.00 9.38 -6.30
C VAL A 200 -10.20 10.30 -5.36
N SER A 201 -10.14 9.96 -4.09
CA SER A 201 -9.55 10.77 -3.03
C SER A 201 -8.35 10.11 -2.41
N THR A 202 -7.41 10.92 -1.93
CA THR A 202 -6.37 10.54 -0.97
C THR A 202 -6.89 10.52 0.48
N GLU A 203 -8.12 10.98 0.72
CA GLU A 203 -8.76 10.92 2.03
C GLU A 203 -9.18 9.48 2.36
N ARG A 204 -9.33 9.19 3.64
CA ARG A 204 -9.68 7.87 4.17
C ARG A 204 -11.17 7.56 3.97
N LEU A 205 -11.54 7.12 2.75
CA LEU A 205 -12.91 6.81 2.35
C LEU A 205 -13.03 5.34 1.93
N SER A 206 -14.14 4.70 2.34
CA SER A 206 -14.44 3.33 1.95
C SER A 206 -14.78 3.23 0.46
N GLY A 207 -14.20 2.23 -0.23
CA GLY A 207 -14.45 1.96 -1.65
C GLY A 207 -13.40 1.02 -2.25
N PHE A 208 -13.62 0.64 -3.51
CA PHE A 208 -12.60 -0.09 -4.25
C PHE A 208 -11.39 0.82 -4.49
N LEU A 209 -10.21 0.28 -4.23
CA LEU A 209 -8.96 0.88 -4.62
C LEU A 209 -8.63 0.51 -6.07
N GLU A 210 -7.57 1.07 -6.60
CA GLU A 210 -7.10 0.75 -7.95
C GLU A 210 -6.81 -0.75 -8.08
N PRO A 211 -7.46 -1.46 -9.02
CA PRO A 211 -7.19 -2.87 -9.25
C PRO A 211 -5.82 -3.03 -9.89
N ASP A 212 -5.10 -4.08 -9.50
CA ASP A 212 -3.85 -4.47 -10.16
C ASP A 212 -4.12 -5.70 -11.03
N ILE A 213 -3.77 -5.59 -12.31
CA ILE A 213 -4.00 -6.65 -13.28
C ILE A 213 -2.73 -6.82 -14.10
N GLY A 214 -2.14 -7.99 -13.98
CA GLY A 214 -0.87 -8.31 -14.61
C GLY A 214 -0.82 -9.70 -15.24
N ILE A 215 0.28 -9.95 -15.95
CA ILE A 215 0.64 -11.27 -16.44
C ILE A 215 1.96 -11.65 -15.76
N THR A 216 1.92 -12.71 -15.00
CA THR A 216 3.06 -13.28 -14.27
C THR A 216 3.45 -14.65 -14.84
N SER A 217 4.46 -15.29 -14.27
CA SER A 217 4.78 -16.71 -14.55
C SER A 217 3.60 -17.65 -14.25
N ASP A 218 2.73 -17.25 -13.32
CA ASP A 218 1.52 -17.99 -12.95
C ASP A 218 0.30 -17.66 -13.86
N GLY A 219 0.53 -16.90 -14.93
CA GLY A 219 -0.47 -16.45 -15.88
C GLY A 219 -1.10 -15.14 -15.50
N LEU A 220 -2.40 -14.97 -15.83
CA LEU A 220 -3.15 -13.80 -15.46
C LEU A 220 -3.28 -13.69 -13.94
N ASP A 221 -2.94 -12.51 -13.41
CA ASP A 221 -3.09 -12.12 -12.01
C ASP A 221 -4.08 -10.95 -11.95
N VAL A 222 -5.18 -11.13 -11.25
CA VAL A 222 -6.20 -10.11 -11.01
C VAL A 222 -6.32 -9.89 -9.52
N TYR A 223 -6.00 -8.69 -9.07
CA TYR A 223 -6.05 -8.27 -7.68
C TYR A 223 -7.01 -7.08 -7.54
N LEU A 224 -8.03 -7.22 -6.68
CA LEU A 224 -9.12 -6.25 -6.56
C LEU A 224 -9.31 -5.80 -5.10
N PRO A 225 -8.58 -4.79 -4.61
CA PRO A 225 -8.65 -4.37 -3.22
C PRO A 225 -9.88 -3.49 -2.94
N TYR A 226 -10.56 -3.75 -1.83
CA TYR A 226 -11.64 -2.95 -1.27
C TYR A 226 -11.23 -2.44 0.10
N PHE A 227 -11.16 -1.12 0.25
CA PHE A 227 -10.84 -0.44 1.50
C PHE A 227 -12.13 -0.10 2.27
N LEU A 228 -12.18 -0.43 3.55
CA LEU A 228 -13.31 -0.15 4.42
C LEU A 228 -12.86 0.56 5.69
N VAL A 229 -13.36 1.76 5.91
CA VAL A 229 -13.20 2.49 7.16
C VAL A 229 -14.18 1.94 8.17
N LEU A 230 -13.68 1.32 9.25
CA LEU A 230 -14.49 0.74 10.32
C LEU A 230 -14.78 1.78 11.41
N SER A 231 -13.79 2.63 11.73
CA SER A 231 -13.91 3.70 12.71
C SER A 231 -12.87 4.78 12.45
N GLU A 232 -12.86 5.84 13.23
CA GLU A 232 -11.79 6.85 13.16
C GLU A 232 -10.40 6.27 13.42
N ARG A 233 -10.32 5.16 14.14
CA ARG A 233 -9.08 4.53 14.59
C ARG A 233 -8.79 3.18 13.96
N SER A 234 -9.64 2.68 13.05
CA SER A 234 -9.44 1.37 12.43
C SER A 234 -9.99 1.31 11.02
N ASP A 235 -9.31 0.58 10.18
CA ASP A 235 -9.71 0.26 8.81
C ASP A 235 -9.28 -1.16 8.43
N ILE A 236 -9.89 -1.65 7.38
CA ILE A 236 -9.55 -2.94 6.80
C ILE A 236 -9.53 -2.83 5.27
N THR A 237 -8.52 -3.42 4.65
CA THR A 237 -8.51 -3.66 3.21
C THR A 237 -8.67 -5.15 2.98
N ILE A 238 -9.61 -5.52 2.13
CA ILE A 238 -9.90 -6.90 1.74
C ILE A 238 -9.68 -6.98 0.24
N ALA A 239 -8.79 -7.86 -0.20
CA ALA A 239 -8.38 -7.96 -1.59
C ALA A 239 -8.48 -9.40 -2.10
N PRO A 240 -9.59 -9.77 -2.74
CA PRO A 240 -9.63 -11.01 -3.51
C PRO A 240 -8.63 -10.96 -4.66
N ARG A 241 -7.97 -12.10 -4.89
CA ARG A 241 -6.98 -12.30 -5.93
C ARG A 241 -7.27 -13.56 -6.72
N ALA A 242 -7.12 -13.49 -8.02
CA ALA A 242 -7.26 -14.63 -8.90
C ALA A 242 -5.97 -14.83 -9.71
N LEU A 243 -5.28 -15.95 -9.49
CA LEU A 243 -4.10 -16.38 -10.24
C LEU A 243 -4.49 -17.54 -11.15
N LYS A 244 -4.33 -17.39 -12.46
CA LYS A 244 -4.81 -18.36 -13.47
C LYS A 244 -4.32 -19.78 -13.20
N LYS A 245 -3.06 -19.96 -12.87
CA LYS A 245 -2.49 -21.30 -12.62
C LYS A 245 -2.69 -21.78 -11.18
N ARG A 246 -2.82 -20.89 -10.21
CA ARG A 246 -2.88 -21.25 -8.78
C ARG A 246 -4.30 -21.34 -8.25
N GLY A 247 -5.17 -20.39 -8.59
CA GLY A 247 -6.56 -20.35 -8.12
C GLY A 247 -6.94 -19.04 -7.47
N LEU A 248 -7.89 -19.09 -6.53
CA LEU A 248 -8.40 -17.93 -5.84
C LEU A 248 -7.74 -17.76 -4.48
N GLY A 249 -7.36 -16.52 -4.18
CA GLY A 249 -6.80 -16.11 -2.90
C GLY A 249 -7.51 -14.88 -2.33
N LEU A 250 -7.18 -14.59 -1.10
CA LEU A 250 -7.65 -13.43 -0.36
C LEU A 250 -6.49 -12.86 0.43
N GLU A 251 -6.24 -11.56 0.26
CA GLU A 251 -5.35 -10.80 1.13
C GLU A 251 -6.18 -9.85 2.01
N THR A 252 -5.79 -9.68 3.26
CA THR A 252 -6.48 -8.78 4.19
C THR A 252 -5.46 -8.06 5.04
N ASN A 253 -5.61 -6.75 5.17
CA ASN A 253 -4.84 -5.92 6.08
C ASN A 253 -5.79 -5.14 6.98
N TYR A 254 -5.83 -5.48 8.25
CA TYR A 254 -6.57 -4.77 9.28
C TYR A 254 -5.62 -3.90 10.09
N ARG A 255 -5.86 -2.59 10.14
CA ARG A 255 -5.04 -1.62 10.87
C ARG A 255 -5.85 -0.93 11.95
N TYR A 256 -5.21 -0.62 13.06
CA TYR A 256 -5.86 0.07 14.16
C TYR A 256 -4.86 0.87 15.01
N LEU A 257 -5.36 1.95 15.61
CA LEU A 257 -4.60 2.81 16.50
C LEU A 257 -4.83 2.38 17.95
N THR A 258 -3.74 2.33 18.72
CA THR A 258 -3.78 2.25 20.18
C THR A 258 -3.30 3.56 20.79
N SER A 259 -3.36 3.69 22.12
CA SER A 259 -2.88 4.90 22.81
C SER A 259 -1.36 5.13 22.69
N VAL A 260 -0.60 4.13 22.27
CA VAL A 260 0.88 4.17 22.25
C VAL A 260 1.47 3.81 20.90
N SER A 261 0.67 3.34 19.94
CA SER A 261 1.16 2.97 18.62
C SER A 261 0.12 3.22 17.53
N ALA A 262 0.60 3.71 16.40
CA ALA A 262 -0.14 3.79 15.15
C ALA A 262 0.17 2.61 14.21
N ASP A 263 1.15 1.79 14.54
CA ASP A 263 1.63 0.68 13.71
C ASP A 263 1.14 -0.67 14.25
N ASN A 264 -0.18 -0.76 14.46
CA ASN A 264 -0.83 -2.01 14.84
C ASN A 264 -1.63 -2.55 13.67
N TYR A 265 -1.38 -3.81 13.32
CA TYR A 265 -2.02 -4.44 12.17
C TYR A 265 -2.11 -5.96 12.31
N LEU A 266 -3.08 -6.51 11.61
CA LEU A 266 -3.22 -7.93 11.35
C LEU A 266 -3.28 -8.13 9.83
N ASP A 267 -2.27 -8.75 9.28
CA ASP A 267 -2.16 -9.17 7.90
C ASP A 267 -2.52 -10.64 7.75
N LEU A 268 -3.28 -10.95 6.73
CA LEU A 268 -3.64 -12.32 6.37
C LEU A 268 -3.53 -12.48 4.85
N MET A 269 -2.92 -13.57 4.43
CA MET A 269 -2.96 -14.08 3.07
C MET A 269 -3.46 -15.53 3.10
N PHE A 270 -4.41 -15.85 2.23
CA PHE A 270 -5.01 -17.17 2.16
C PHE A 270 -5.31 -17.57 0.72
N PHE A 271 -4.93 -18.77 0.33
CA PHE A 271 -5.29 -19.43 -0.92
C PHE A 271 -5.91 -20.79 -0.60
N SER A 272 -7.18 -20.97 -0.94
CA SER A 272 -7.93 -22.18 -0.59
C SER A 272 -7.49 -23.42 -1.38
N SER A 273 -6.93 -23.21 -2.58
CA SER A 273 -6.49 -24.33 -3.46
C SER A 273 -5.42 -23.81 -4.42
N ASP A 274 -4.15 -23.89 -3.99
CA ASP A 274 -2.98 -23.60 -4.84
C ASP A 274 -2.61 -24.84 -5.66
N LYS A 275 -3.10 -24.89 -6.89
CA LYS A 275 -2.91 -26.03 -7.81
C LYS A 275 -1.44 -26.32 -8.13
N GLU A 276 -0.60 -25.28 -8.18
CA GLU A 276 0.84 -25.42 -8.45
C GLU A 276 1.60 -25.98 -7.24
N ALA A 277 1.22 -25.61 -6.01
CA ALA A 277 1.83 -26.15 -4.81
C ALA A 277 1.62 -27.66 -4.70
N LYS A 278 0.39 -28.11 -4.92
CA LYS A 278 0.04 -29.53 -4.91
C LYS A 278 0.78 -30.33 -5.99
N LYS A 279 0.86 -29.77 -7.20
CA LYS A 279 1.46 -30.44 -8.36
C LYS A 279 2.99 -30.52 -8.30
N ASN A 280 3.63 -29.39 -7.96
CA ASN A 280 5.07 -29.24 -8.16
C ASN A 280 5.88 -29.46 -6.88
N TYR A 281 5.28 -29.27 -5.70
CA TYR A 281 5.99 -29.29 -4.43
C TYR A 281 5.47 -30.33 -3.44
N ALA A 282 4.43 -31.07 -3.79
CA ALA A 282 3.74 -32.02 -2.90
C ALA A 282 3.33 -31.37 -1.54
N LEU A 283 3.05 -30.07 -1.57
CA LEU A 283 2.55 -29.31 -0.43
C LEU A 283 1.02 -29.37 -0.37
N ASP A 284 0.47 -29.01 0.77
CA ASP A 284 -0.97 -28.78 0.88
C ASP A 284 -1.41 -27.68 -0.08
N ASP A 285 -2.57 -27.85 -0.68
CA ASP A 285 -3.15 -26.85 -1.58
C ASP A 285 -3.78 -25.66 -0.84
N SER A 286 -4.16 -25.84 0.43
CA SER A 286 -4.60 -24.75 1.30
C SER A 286 -3.40 -24.06 1.92
N ARG A 287 -3.09 -22.87 1.40
CA ARG A 287 -1.90 -22.12 1.79
C ARG A 287 -2.27 -20.78 2.43
N TRP A 288 -1.60 -20.45 3.51
CA TRP A 288 -1.86 -19.23 4.24
C TRP A 288 -0.60 -18.69 4.93
N ALA A 289 -0.63 -17.39 5.18
CA ALA A 289 0.31 -16.73 6.06
C ALA A 289 -0.39 -15.58 6.78
N PHE A 290 0.04 -15.28 8.01
CA PHE A 290 -0.44 -14.11 8.72
C PHE A 290 0.67 -13.46 9.54
N LYS A 291 0.47 -12.16 9.85
CA LYS A 291 1.30 -11.40 10.78
C LYS A 291 0.43 -10.49 11.62
N TRP A 292 0.63 -10.57 12.92
CA TRP A 292 0.00 -9.70 13.88
C TRP A 292 1.07 -8.87 14.59
N ASN A 293 0.98 -7.56 14.46
CA ASN A 293 1.79 -6.59 15.19
C ASN A 293 0.89 -5.74 16.07
N ASP A 294 1.12 -5.77 17.38
CA ASP A 294 0.31 -5.04 18.35
C ASP A 294 1.16 -4.51 19.50
N LEU A 295 0.90 -3.26 19.88
CA LEU A 295 1.51 -2.61 21.03
C LEU A 295 0.42 -1.90 21.83
N ARG A 296 0.26 -2.32 23.11
CA ARG A 296 -0.76 -1.77 24.03
C ARG A 296 -0.16 -1.40 25.37
N LYS A 297 -0.65 -0.32 25.96
CA LYS A 297 -0.31 0.09 27.31
C LYS A 297 -1.48 -0.18 28.27
N PHE A 298 -1.16 -0.80 29.40
CA PHE A 298 -2.07 -1.16 30.48
C PHE A 298 -1.53 -0.58 31.79
N LYS A 299 -1.93 0.63 32.17
CA LYS A 299 -1.34 1.32 33.34
C LYS A 299 0.18 1.38 33.24
N ASN A 300 0.87 0.59 34.05
CA ASN A 300 2.34 0.54 34.14
C ASN A 300 2.95 -0.57 33.26
N PHE A 301 2.14 -1.33 32.54
CA PHE A 301 2.57 -2.43 31.70
C PHE A 301 2.36 -2.14 30.24
N VAL A 302 3.20 -2.74 29.40
CA VAL A 302 3.12 -2.71 27.94
C VAL A 302 3.03 -4.16 27.45
N GLY A 303 2.00 -4.44 26.66
CA GLY A 303 1.87 -5.67 25.90
C GLY A 303 2.34 -5.47 24.49
N LYS A 304 3.20 -6.37 24.01
CA LYS A 304 3.74 -6.37 22.64
C LYS A 304 3.52 -7.72 22.00
N ILE A 305 2.96 -7.72 20.81
CA ILE A 305 2.83 -8.90 19.95
C ILE A 305 3.55 -8.62 18.65
N ASN A 306 4.43 -9.52 18.23
CA ASN A 306 5.00 -9.58 16.90
C ASN A 306 5.00 -11.04 16.48
N TRP A 307 3.91 -11.46 15.88
CA TRP A 307 3.65 -12.86 15.57
C TRP A 307 3.37 -13.06 14.11
N ALA A 308 4.22 -13.79 13.42
CA ALA A 308 4.00 -14.19 12.04
C ALA A 308 4.11 -15.70 11.90
N LYS A 309 3.26 -16.29 11.07
CA LYS A 309 3.24 -17.72 10.78
C LYS A 309 2.75 -17.96 9.37
N SER A 310 3.25 -19.03 8.75
CA SER A 310 2.81 -19.52 7.44
C SER A 310 2.52 -21.00 7.46
N SER A 311 1.69 -21.46 6.51
CA SER A 311 1.36 -22.88 6.34
C SER A 311 2.59 -23.71 5.99
N ASP A 312 3.49 -23.14 5.20
CA ASP A 312 4.73 -23.75 4.75
C ASP A 312 5.82 -22.70 4.49
N PRO A 313 7.11 -23.08 4.44
CA PRO A 313 8.21 -22.14 4.23
C PRO A 313 8.21 -21.45 2.86
N MET A 314 7.55 -22.03 1.86
CA MET A 314 7.59 -21.55 0.47
C MET A 314 6.43 -20.61 0.12
N VAL A 315 5.45 -20.42 1.01
CA VAL A 315 4.24 -19.64 0.72
C VAL A 315 4.55 -18.22 0.26
N LEU A 316 5.45 -17.54 0.98
CA LEU A 316 5.82 -16.14 0.71
C LEU A 316 6.76 -15.98 -0.49
N LEU A 317 7.42 -17.06 -0.90
CA LEU A 317 8.24 -17.08 -2.10
C LEU A 317 7.39 -17.33 -3.37
N ASN A 318 6.40 -18.19 -3.25
CA ASN A 318 5.61 -18.66 -4.39
C ASN A 318 4.40 -17.76 -4.69
N LEU A 319 3.81 -17.13 -3.69
CA LEU A 319 2.59 -16.33 -3.83
C LEU A 319 2.92 -14.84 -3.79
N PRO A 320 2.42 -14.06 -4.74
CA PRO A 320 2.58 -12.62 -4.71
C PRO A 320 1.72 -12.02 -3.59
N SER A 321 2.21 -10.92 -3.00
CA SER A 321 1.48 -10.13 -2.01
C SER A 321 1.65 -8.65 -2.34
N ASN A 322 0.53 -7.93 -2.41
CA ASN A 322 0.50 -6.49 -2.65
C ASN A 322 0.07 -5.71 -1.40
N LEU A 323 -0.67 -6.35 -0.51
CA LEU A 323 -1.31 -5.71 0.64
C LEU A 323 -0.61 -6.04 1.95
N THR A 324 -0.08 -7.26 2.08
CA THR A 324 0.41 -7.77 3.35
C THR A 324 1.92 -7.56 3.50
N ASN A 325 2.35 -7.17 4.71
CA ASN A 325 3.75 -6.99 5.10
C ASN A 325 4.22 -8.14 5.99
N ILE A 326 3.83 -9.38 5.68
CA ILE A 326 4.14 -10.55 6.52
C ILE A 326 5.64 -10.79 6.56
N ALA A 327 6.28 -10.89 5.40
CA ALA A 327 7.72 -10.96 5.23
C ALA A 327 8.08 -10.64 3.77
N THR A 328 9.36 -10.36 3.54
CA THR A 328 9.92 -10.20 2.20
C THR A 328 10.54 -11.51 1.72
N GLN A 329 10.80 -11.62 0.42
CA GLN A 329 11.53 -12.78 -0.16
C GLN A 329 12.96 -12.95 0.37
N ARG A 330 13.49 -11.95 1.08
CA ARG A 330 14.84 -11.96 1.67
C ARG A 330 14.84 -12.38 3.14
N ASP A 331 13.68 -12.46 3.76
CA ASP A 331 13.57 -12.87 5.16
C ASP A 331 13.78 -14.38 5.28
N HIS A 332 14.58 -14.78 6.23
CA HIS A 332 14.89 -16.18 6.49
C HIS A 332 13.99 -16.82 7.54
N TYR A 333 13.25 -16.01 8.29
CA TYR A 333 12.38 -16.48 9.36
C TYR A 333 11.22 -15.53 9.62
N LEU A 334 10.14 -16.07 10.18
CA LEU A 334 8.99 -15.32 10.67
C LEU A 334 9.09 -15.20 12.20
N PRO A 335 9.09 -13.99 12.78
CA PRO A 335 9.17 -13.81 14.23
C PRO A 335 7.89 -14.27 14.91
N GLN A 336 8.02 -14.82 16.12
CA GLN A 336 6.92 -15.24 16.96
C GLN A 336 7.20 -14.80 18.41
N SER A 337 6.77 -13.60 18.77
CA SER A 337 6.94 -13.09 20.11
C SER A 337 5.67 -12.48 20.68
N ILE A 338 5.40 -12.79 21.94
CA ILE A 338 4.41 -12.13 22.78
C ILE A 338 5.12 -11.78 24.08
N GLU A 339 5.02 -10.53 24.50
CA GLU A 339 5.65 -10.02 25.71
C GLU A 339 4.69 -9.10 26.46
N VAL A 340 4.70 -9.23 27.78
CA VAL A 340 4.14 -8.25 28.69
C VAL A 340 5.22 -7.80 29.63
N SER A 341 5.52 -6.51 29.66
CA SER A 341 6.56 -5.94 30.50
C SER A 341 6.10 -4.63 31.14
N GLY A 342 6.70 -4.31 32.30
CA GLY A 342 6.34 -3.08 32.98
C GLY A 342 7.10 -2.89 34.30
N HIS A 343 6.77 -1.79 34.98
CA HIS A 343 7.39 -1.38 36.23
C HIS A 343 6.40 -1.30 37.37
N ILE A 344 6.80 -1.85 38.51
CA ILE A 344 6.12 -1.68 39.81
C ILE A 344 7.14 -1.12 40.78
N LYS A 345 7.07 0.19 41.08
CA LYS A 345 8.11 0.91 41.87
C LYS A 345 9.49 0.68 41.21
N ASN A 346 10.40 0.11 41.94
CA ASN A 346 11.79 -0.17 41.56
C ASN A 346 11.96 -1.52 40.82
N PHE A 347 10.89 -2.26 40.66
CA PHE A 347 10.92 -3.54 39.96
C PHE A 347 10.53 -3.38 38.51
N TYR A 348 11.33 -3.93 37.60
CA TYR A 348 10.93 -4.23 36.23
C TYR A 348 10.60 -5.72 36.14
N ILE A 349 9.46 -6.01 35.49
CA ILE A 349 8.98 -7.38 35.31
C ILE A 349 8.66 -7.58 33.84
N SER A 350 9.11 -8.67 33.25
CA SER A 350 8.64 -9.09 31.94
C SER A 350 8.39 -10.60 31.91
N ILE A 351 7.34 -10.97 31.14
CA ILE A 351 7.07 -12.35 30.76
C ILE A 351 6.88 -12.38 29.24
N ALA A 352 7.55 -13.32 28.59
CA ALA A 352 7.54 -13.42 27.16
C ALA A 352 7.51 -14.87 26.68
N ARG A 353 6.93 -15.07 25.49
CA ARG A 353 7.21 -16.21 24.63
C ARG A 353 7.94 -15.68 23.40
N GLN A 354 9.05 -16.32 23.04
CA GLN A 354 9.86 -15.91 21.89
C GLN A 354 10.27 -17.16 21.08
N GLY A 355 10.09 -17.07 19.79
CA GLY A 355 10.48 -18.09 18.83
C GLY A 355 10.42 -17.54 17.41
N TYR A 356 10.57 -18.40 16.45
CA TYR A 356 10.44 -18.08 15.05
C TYR A 356 10.11 -19.32 14.21
N GLN A 357 9.49 -19.12 13.07
CA GLN A 357 9.34 -20.14 12.03
C GLN A 357 10.38 -19.90 10.95
N SER A 358 11.17 -20.93 10.62
CA SER A 358 12.10 -20.86 9.48
C SER A 358 11.34 -20.83 8.17
N LEU A 359 11.77 -19.95 7.25
CA LEU A 359 11.31 -19.92 5.85
C LEU A 359 12.21 -20.75 4.93
N ASN A 360 13.25 -21.38 5.47
CA ASN A 360 14.07 -22.31 4.73
C ASN A 360 13.57 -23.75 4.96
N PRO A 361 13.09 -24.46 3.93
CA PRO A 361 12.57 -25.82 4.10
C PRO A 361 13.62 -26.86 4.55
N PHE A 362 14.90 -26.52 4.46
CA PHE A 362 16.02 -27.38 4.88
C PHE A 362 16.58 -27.04 6.27
N MET A 363 16.03 -26.02 6.95
CA MET A 363 16.45 -25.62 8.29
C MET A 363 15.34 -25.86 9.31
N ALA A 364 15.72 -26.42 10.45
CA ALA A 364 14.80 -26.54 11.58
C ALA A 364 14.42 -25.16 12.13
N ASN A 365 13.24 -25.06 12.72
CA ASN A 365 12.93 -23.96 13.62
C ASN A 365 13.89 -24.04 14.81
N GLY A 366 14.32 -22.89 15.32
CA GLY A 366 15.21 -22.85 16.48
C GLY A 366 14.48 -23.12 17.79
N PHE A 367 15.20 -22.97 18.89
CA PHE A 367 14.60 -23.06 20.21
C PHE A 367 13.59 -21.94 20.45
N ILE A 368 12.46 -22.31 21.03
CA ILE A 368 11.44 -21.39 21.52
C ILE A 368 11.67 -21.23 23.01
N LYS A 369 11.61 -20.00 23.50
CA LYS A 369 11.54 -19.69 24.92
C LYS A 369 10.07 -19.61 25.33
N LYS A 370 9.61 -20.55 26.18
CA LYS A 370 8.22 -20.57 26.66
C LYS A 370 8.05 -21.16 28.06
N PRO A 371 8.03 -20.31 29.12
CA PRO A 371 8.18 -18.84 29.06
C PRO A 371 9.62 -18.36 29.17
N GLU A 372 9.83 -17.08 28.90
CA GLU A 372 10.94 -16.29 29.42
C GLU A 372 10.40 -15.32 30.46
N PHE A 373 10.91 -15.37 31.66
CA PHE A 373 10.58 -14.47 32.77
C PHE A 373 11.80 -13.66 33.16
N ASN A 374 11.64 -12.33 33.26
CA ASN A 374 12.70 -11.45 33.76
C ASN A 374 12.18 -10.60 34.91
N LEU A 375 12.92 -10.50 35.94
CA LEU A 375 12.70 -9.62 37.08
C LEU A 375 13.99 -8.84 37.35
N SER A 376 13.92 -7.52 37.41
CA SER A 376 15.02 -6.70 37.86
C SER A 376 14.55 -5.70 38.91
N TYR A 377 15.42 -5.46 39.88
CA TYR A 377 15.27 -4.48 40.94
C TYR A 377 16.40 -3.47 40.86
N THR A 378 16.09 -2.20 40.86
CA THR A 378 17.06 -1.12 40.83
C THR A 378 16.89 -0.24 42.05
N ALA A 379 17.93 -0.02 42.82
CA ALA A 379 17.98 0.91 43.93
C ALA A 379 19.19 1.82 43.80
N SER A 380 18.99 3.13 44.01
CA SER A 380 20.05 4.12 43.99
C SER A 380 20.01 4.95 45.26
N GLY A 381 21.14 5.14 45.89
CA GLY A 381 21.29 5.95 47.10
C GLY A 381 22.65 6.63 47.12
N GLY A 382 22.66 8.00 47.08
CA GLY A 382 23.90 8.75 46.95
C GLY A 382 24.70 8.36 45.70
N PRO A 383 25.99 8.06 45.83
CA PRO A 383 26.81 7.65 44.68
C PRO A 383 26.62 6.18 44.25
N LEU A 384 25.89 5.38 45.06
CA LEU A 384 25.77 3.95 44.85
C LEU A 384 24.50 3.58 44.06
N THR A 385 24.63 2.66 43.13
CA THR A 385 23.52 2.01 42.42
C THR A 385 23.66 0.51 42.51
N PHE A 386 22.61 -0.15 42.97
CA PHE A 386 22.43 -1.59 43.00
C PHE A 386 21.42 -2.04 41.98
N ILE A 387 21.75 -3.09 41.22
CA ILE A 387 20.82 -3.74 40.31
C ILE A 387 20.87 -5.25 40.56
N GLY A 388 19.73 -5.83 40.90
CA GLY A 388 19.57 -7.28 40.97
C GLY A 388 18.69 -7.75 39.80
N LYS A 389 19.12 -8.80 39.08
CA LYS A 389 18.39 -9.36 37.95
C LYS A 389 18.22 -10.86 38.09
N ILE A 390 17.04 -11.36 37.79
CA ILE A 390 16.73 -12.80 37.71
C ILE A 390 16.07 -13.03 36.34
N GLN A 391 16.61 -13.97 35.59
CA GLN A 391 16.04 -14.44 34.33
C GLN A 391 15.82 -15.95 34.43
N TYR A 392 14.62 -16.36 34.02
CA TYR A 392 14.29 -17.77 33.82
C TYR A 392 13.82 -17.93 32.36
N SER A 393 14.36 -18.93 31.67
CA SER A 393 13.95 -19.26 30.31
C SER A 393 13.81 -20.77 30.18
N ASP A 394 12.66 -21.22 29.74
CA ASP A 394 12.43 -22.59 29.33
C ASP A 394 12.55 -22.71 27.82
N PHE A 395 13.40 -23.63 27.36
CA PHE A 395 13.73 -23.81 25.94
C PHE A 395 13.13 -25.12 25.45
N ASP A 396 12.27 -24.98 24.46
CA ASP A 396 11.60 -26.07 23.77
C ASP A 396 11.96 -26.03 22.28
N LEU A 397 12.14 -27.16 21.63
CA LEU A 397 12.45 -27.23 20.22
C LEU A 397 11.16 -27.43 19.42
N GLU A 398 10.73 -26.45 18.65
CA GLU A 398 9.64 -26.65 17.73
C GLU A 398 10.14 -27.40 16.48
N HIS A 399 9.69 -28.64 16.31
CA HIS A 399 10.05 -29.42 15.15
C HIS A 399 9.53 -28.76 13.87
N PRO A 400 10.34 -28.75 12.79
CA PRO A 400 9.86 -28.23 11.50
C PRO A 400 8.65 -29.03 11.02
N ILE A 401 7.75 -28.37 10.32
CA ILE A 401 6.52 -28.96 9.78
C ILE A 401 6.83 -30.17 8.87
N ASN A 402 8.04 -30.25 8.32
CA ASN A 402 8.55 -31.38 7.54
C ASN A 402 9.76 -31.99 8.26
N ASN A 403 9.56 -33.12 8.90
CA ASN A 403 10.53 -33.94 9.65
C ASN A 403 11.71 -34.47 8.82
N LEU A 404 12.09 -33.86 7.71
CA LEU A 404 12.86 -34.58 6.69
C LEU A 404 14.36 -34.73 6.94
N LEU A 405 15.04 -34.00 7.82
CA LEU A 405 16.51 -34.07 7.81
C LEU A 405 17.26 -33.86 9.15
N ILE A 406 16.62 -33.77 10.31
CA ILE A 406 17.38 -33.56 11.56
C ILE A 406 17.07 -34.65 12.58
N PRO A 407 18.04 -35.51 12.93
CA PRO A 407 17.86 -36.48 14.01
C PRO A 407 17.54 -35.75 15.32
N SER A 408 16.39 -36.04 15.91
CA SER A 408 15.88 -35.44 17.16
C SER A 408 16.81 -35.63 18.38
N ASN A 409 17.78 -36.52 18.26
CA ASN A 409 18.64 -36.96 19.37
C ASN A 409 19.78 -35.99 19.70
N ASN A 410 20.02 -34.97 18.89
CA ASN A 410 21.17 -34.05 19.07
C ASN A 410 20.81 -32.72 19.73
N PHE A 411 19.55 -32.48 20.03
CA PHE A 411 19.11 -31.21 20.61
C PHE A 411 18.63 -31.43 22.04
N MET A 412 19.19 -30.66 22.97
CA MET A 412 18.84 -30.72 24.38
C MET A 412 17.87 -29.61 24.72
N GLU A 413 16.65 -29.96 25.10
CA GLU A 413 15.69 -29.07 25.71
C GLU A 413 15.97 -28.86 27.18
N GLY A 414 15.39 -27.83 27.79
CA GLY A 414 15.56 -27.59 29.21
C GLY A 414 15.45 -26.13 29.60
N SER A 415 15.71 -25.86 30.86
CA SER A 415 15.60 -24.51 31.39
C SER A 415 16.95 -23.91 31.77
N ARG A 416 17.01 -22.58 31.72
CA ARG A 416 18.13 -21.76 32.15
C ARG A 416 17.66 -20.72 33.16
N SER A 417 18.32 -20.68 34.30
CA SER A 417 18.19 -19.61 35.29
C SER A 417 19.47 -18.80 35.37
N ILE A 418 19.34 -17.48 35.31
CA ILE A 418 20.45 -16.53 35.49
C ILE A 418 20.10 -15.62 36.67
N ALA A 419 21.01 -15.47 37.62
CA ALA A 419 20.98 -14.46 38.66
C ALA A 419 22.19 -13.54 38.49
N GLU A 420 21.95 -12.24 38.48
CA GLU A 420 22.99 -11.22 38.31
C GLU A 420 22.81 -10.15 39.38
N ILE A 421 23.93 -9.80 40.02
CA ILE A 421 24.00 -8.69 40.96
C ILE A 421 25.06 -7.73 40.43
N GLU A 422 24.68 -6.48 40.27
CA GLU A 422 25.54 -5.40 39.81
C GLU A 422 25.58 -4.30 40.87
N LEU A 423 26.75 -3.88 41.23
CA LEU A 423 26.99 -2.75 42.11
C LEU A 423 27.88 -1.74 41.40
N SER A 424 27.40 -0.53 41.27
CA SER A 424 28.17 0.56 40.69
C SER A 424 28.20 1.77 41.60
N SER A 425 29.34 2.47 41.61
CA SER A 425 29.52 3.74 42.32
C SER A 425 30.04 4.80 41.36
N LYS A 426 29.49 5.99 41.46
CA LYS A 426 29.94 7.19 40.72
C LYS A 426 30.23 8.29 41.72
N SER A 427 31.42 8.88 41.68
CA SER A 427 31.82 10.00 42.51
C SER A 427 32.52 11.05 41.66
N ASN A 428 32.20 12.31 41.93
CA ASN A 428 32.84 13.46 41.27
C ASN A 428 33.74 14.16 42.29
N VAL A 429 35.02 14.28 41.95
CA VAL A 429 36.01 15.01 42.78
C VAL A 429 36.60 16.12 41.88
N GLY A 430 36.15 17.35 42.09
CA GLY A 430 36.50 18.46 41.24
C GLY A 430 36.04 18.25 39.79
N VAL A 431 36.97 18.27 38.83
CA VAL A 431 36.71 18.05 37.42
C VAL A 431 36.78 16.56 37.01
N MET A 432 37.10 15.68 37.92
CA MET A 432 37.29 14.26 37.65
C MET A 432 36.08 13.44 38.07
N ASN A 433 35.64 12.52 37.21
CA ASN A 433 34.58 11.55 37.45
C ASN A 433 35.20 10.18 37.69
N PHE A 434 34.97 9.60 38.86
CA PHE A 434 35.42 8.25 39.22
C PHE A 434 34.21 7.30 39.20
N GLY A 435 34.35 6.14 38.57
CA GLY A 435 33.33 5.09 38.58
C GLY A 435 33.98 3.73 38.98
N MET A 436 33.31 3.02 39.85
CA MET A 436 33.57 1.60 40.10
C MET A 436 32.37 0.77 39.74
N HIS A 437 32.58 -0.38 39.12
CA HIS A 437 31.55 -1.30 38.71
C HIS A 437 31.98 -2.73 38.98
N GLY A 438 31.12 -3.50 39.62
CA GLY A 438 31.32 -4.90 39.85
C GLY A 438 30.07 -5.71 39.54
N THR A 439 30.22 -6.86 38.90
CA THR A 439 29.11 -7.73 38.53
C THR A 439 29.39 -9.16 38.97
N LEU A 440 28.40 -9.79 39.60
CA LEU A 440 28.41 -11.21 39.95
C LEU A 440 27.30 -11.91 39.19
N VAL A 441 27.61 -12.94 38.40
CA VAL A 441 26.64 -13.69 37.59
C VAL A 441 26.67 -15.17 37.95
N SER A 442 25.53 -15.76 38.24
CA SER A 442 25.34 -17.20 38.39
C SER A 442 24.39 -17.72 37.32
N LYS A 443 24.78 -18.76 36.59
CA LYS A 443 23.99 -19.42 35.57
C LYS A 443 23.78 -20.90 35.93
N LYS A 444 22.51 -21.32 35.90
CA LYS A 444 22.11 -22.72 36.11
C LYS A 444 21.34 -23.22 34.91
N TYR A 445 21.73 -24.39 34.44
CA TYR A 445 21.08 -25.10 33.34
C TYR A 445 20.51 -26.42 33.87
N ASN A 446 19.24 -26.72 33.50
CA ASN A 446 18.61 -28.01 33.73
C ASN A 446 18.21 -28.57 32.38
N LEU A 447 18.83 -29.64 31.90
CA LEU A 447 18.62 -30.24 30.59
C LEU A 447 17.74 -31.48 30.73
N THR A 448 16.73 -31.61 29.83
CA THR A 448 15.71 -32.65 29.93
C THR A 448 16.16 -34.01 29.39
N ASN A 449 17.05 -34.01 28.38
CA ASN A 449 17.46 -35.22 27.66
C ASN A 449 18.96 -35.53 27.82
N ALA A 450 19.61 -34.96 28.86
CA ALA A 450 21.02 -35.18 29.12
C ALA A 450 21.26 -36.42 30.01
N SER A 451 22.44 -37.04 29.85
CA SER A 451 22.90 -38.08 30.81
C SER A 451 22.93 -37.52 32.22
N SER A 452 22.75 -38.35 33.22
CA SER A 452 22.63 -37.95 34.64
C SER A 452 23.76 -37.02 35.15
N SER A 453 24.95 -37.10 34.57
CA SER A 453 26.12 -36.23 34.90
C SER A 453 26.04 -34.82 34.26
N GLN A 454 25.14 -34.55 33.34
CA GLN A 454 25.00 -33.28 32.58
C GLN A 454 23.70 -32.55 32.85
N ASN A 455 22.80 -33.12 33.66
CA ASN A 455 21.45 -32.59 33.86
C ASN A 455 21.41 -31.22 34.55
N SER A 456 22.45 -30.83 35.27
CA SER A 456 22.51 -29.51 35.90
C SER A 456 23.96 -29.02 35.95
N LYS A 457 24.18 -27.80 35.46
CA LYS A 457 25.48 -27.12 35.52
C LYS A 457 25.33 -25.71 36.06
N SER A 458 26.12 -25.34 37.06
CA SER A 458 26.19 -23.97 37.56
C SER A 458 27.55 -23.37 37.20
N ILE A 459 27.54 -22.18 36.61
CA ILE A 459 28.75 -21.47 36.17
C ILE A 459 28.73 -20.09 36.83
N PRO A 460 29.49 -19.88 37.93
CA PRO A 460 29.74 -18.54 38.43
C PRO A 460 30.72 -17.81 37.52
N SER A 461 30.51 -16.51 37.31
CA SER A 461 31.47 -15.61 36.67
C SER A 461 31.52 -14.30 37.42
N PHE A 462 32.73 -13.75 37.54
CA PHE A 462 33.02 -12.54 38.26
C PHE A 462 33.43 -11.44 37.33
#